data_dae2cab2c7cde2eb3c5a434824a67a0a
#
_entry.id   dae2cab2c7cde2eb3c5a434824a67a0a
#
_cell.length_a   1.000
_cell.length_b   1.000
_cell.length_c   1.000
_cell.angle_alpha   90.00
_cell.angle_beta   90.00
_cell.angle_gamma   90.00
#
_symmetry.space_group_name_H-M   'P 1'
#
loop_
_entity.id
_entity.type
_entity.pdbx_description
1 polymer ?
#
loop_
_entity_poly.entity_id
_entity_poly.type
_entity_poly.pdbx_seq_one_letter_code
_entity_poly.pdbx_strand_id
1 'polypeptide(L)'
;MHKLESQIYKSKLQTTSEEFKKNKESMLGMLEEIDDLLDEAEAGGGPDHQKRLAARGKLPVRERVFNFLDPDSPFLEISGLAGYKSDYPVGGGAIAGIGVCCGVECIIFANDPTVLAGAMHYYSVKKWMRSMAIARDCRIPFIQFVESAGGDLRPRGAMSAGAMGHFAESGRQF
;
A
#
# COMPACT_ATOMS: atom_id res chain seq x y z
N MET A 1 41.40 -0.82 15.10
CA MET A 1 40.01 -0.33 15.11
C MET A 1 40.04 1.14 14.69
N HIS A 2 39.73 1.46 13.42
CA HIS A 2 39.51 2.85 12.99
C HIS A 2 38.18 3.33 13.57
N LYS A 3 38.22 4.30 14.51
CA LYS A 3 37.04 5.08 14.85
C LYS A 3 36.63 5.87 13.61
N LEU A 4 35.53 5.48 12.97
CA LEU A 4 34.83 6.33 12.03
C LEU A 4 34.29 7.52 12.84
N GLU A 5 35.04 8.64 12.84
CA GLU A 5 34.50 9.91 13.30
C GLU A 5 33.45 10.34 12.27
N SER A 6 32.20 10.11 12.60
CA SER A 6 31.08 10.64 11.80
C SER A 6 31.18 12.17 11.80
N GLN A 7 31.44 12.74 10.62
CA GLN A 7 31.37 14.20 10.46
C GLN A 7 29.95 14.66 10.76
N ILE A 8 29.79 15.41 11.85
CA ILE A 8 28.51 16.03 12.18
C ILE A 8 28.23 17.13 11.18
N TYR A 9 27.23 16.92 10.32
CA TYR A 9 26.77 17.96 9.39
C TYR A 9 26.03 19.03 10.18
N LYS A 10 26.54 20.26 10.14
CA LYS A 10 25.87 21.43 10.75
C LYS A 10 24.96 22.07 9.71
N SER A 11 23.67 22.02 9.93
CA SER A 11 22.69 22.74 9.10
C SER A 11 22.88 24.24 9.19
N LYS A 12 22.81 24.93 8.04
CA LYS A 12 22.79 26.40 7.96
C LYS A 12 21.37 26.96 7.89
N LEU A 13 20.37 26.13 8.10
CA LEU A 13 18.95 26.46 7.98
C LEU A 13 18.55 27.46 9.07
N GLN A 14 17.95 28.60 8.69
CA GLN A 14 17.40 29.60 9.60
C GLN A 14 15.90 29.36 9.78
N THR A 15 15.54 28.53 10.78
CA THR A 15 14.15 28.13 11.02
C THR A 15 13.21 29.26 11.44
N THR A 16 13.78 30.44 11.80
CA THR A 16 13.04 31.64 12.18
C THR A 16 12.77 32.60 11.02
N SER A 17 13.40 32.36 9.85
CA SER A 17 13.21 33.25 8.68
C SER A 17 11.80 33.12 8.10
N GLU A 18 11.29 34.20 7.52
CA GLU A 18 9.98 34.23 6.84
C GLU A 18 9.95 33.27 5.64
N GLU A 19 11.06 33.12 4.93
CA GLU A 19 11.20 32.16 3.85
C GLU A 19 11.03 30.72 4.35
N PHE A 20 11.68 30.37 5.46
CA PHE A 20 11.50 29.05 6.07
C PHE A 20 10.06 28.76 6.48
N LYS A 21 9.41 29.75 7.11
CA LYS A 21 8.00 29.62 7.54
C LYS A 21 7.08 29.37 6.35
N LYS A 22 7.22 30.16 5.28
CA LYS A 22 6.45 30.02 4.04
C LYS A 22 6.67 28.66 3.38
N ASN A 23 7.92 28.20 3.28
CA ASN A 23 8.25 26.90 2.70
C ASN A 23 7.71 25.76 3.55
N LYS A 24 7.79 25.88 4.88
CA LYS A 24 7.19 24.90 5.81
C LYS A 24 5.68 24.81 5.64
N GLU A 25 4.97 25.95 5.59
CA GLU A 25 3.53 25.98 5.41
C GLU A 25 3.11 25.35 4.07
N SER A 26 3.81 25.71 2.99
CA SER A 26 3.58 25.10 1.67
C SER A 26 3.80 23.58 1.67
N MET A 27 4.85 23.10 2.34
CA MET A 27 5.14 21.66 2.45
C MET A 27 4.08 20.95 3.29
N LEU A 28 3.64 21.54 4.40
CA LEU A 28 2.58 20.98 5.25
C LEU A 28 1.26 20.86 4.48
N GLY A 29 0.90 21.86 3.67
CA GLY A 29 -0.30 21.75 2.83
C GLY A 29 -0.22 20.65 1.77
N MET A 30 0.96 20.36 1.20
CA MET A 30 1.13 19.22 0.30
C MET A 30 1.07 17.87 1.03
N LEU A 31 1.54 17.82 2.27
CA LEU A 31 1.43 16.60 3.09
C LEU A 31 -0.01 16.32 3.49
N GLU A 32 -0.78 17.35 3.85
CA GLU A 32 -2.21 17.21 4.17
C GLU A 32 -3.00 16.60 3.00
N GLU A 33 -2.73 17.01 1.74
CA GLU A 33 -3.34 16.36 0.57
C GLU A 33 -3.00 14.87 0.48
N ILE A 34 -1.77 14.48 0.84
CA ILE A 34 -1.37 13.07 0.83
C ILE A 34 -2.05 12.31 1.96
N ASP A 35 -2.13 12.89 3.14
CA ASP A 35 -2.76 12.27 4.31
C ASP A 35 -4.26 12.02 4.04
N ASP A 36 -4.98 12.99 3.47
CA ASP A 36 -6.38 12.84 3.05
C ASP A 36 -6.57 11.66 2.07
N LEU A 37 -5.66 11.50 1.11
CA LEU A 37 -5.70 10.39 0.14
C LEU A 37 -5.38 9.04 0.78
N LEU A 38 -4.51 9.00 1.76
CA LEU A 38 -4.21 7.78 2.52
C LEU A 38 -5.40 7.39 3.40
N ASP A 39 -6.08 8.36 4.01
CA ASP A 39 -7.31 8.14 4.77
C ASP A 39 -8.43 7.60 3.87
N GLU A 40 -8.58 8.12 2.63
CA GLU A 40 -9.50 7.58 1.63
C GLU A 40 -9.17 6.10 1.33
N ALA A 41 -7.90 5.80 1.09
CA ALA A 41 -7.45 4.43 0.85
C ALA A 41 -7.71 3.50 2.04
N GLU A 42 -7.57 4.01 3.27
CA GLU A 42 -7.83 3.26 4.50
C GLU A 42 -9.31 2.99 4.72
N ALA A 43 -10.17 3.94 4.41
CA ALA A 43 -11.63 3.77 4.47
C ALA A 43 -12.15 2.66 3.53
N GLY A 44 -11.36 2.28 2.53
CA GLY A 44 -11.67 1.20 1.59
C GLY A 44 -12.96 1.46 0.82
N GLY A 45 -13.89 0.48 0.82
CA GLY A 45 -15.19 0.59 0.15
C GLY A 45 -16.21 1.45 0.91
N GLY A 46 -15.81 2.04 2.05
CA GLY A 46 -16.64 2.91 2.86
C GLY A 46 -17.56 2.18 3.85
N PRO A 47 -18.31 2.95 4.66
CA PRO A 47 -19.02 2.44 5.85
C PRO A 47 -20.02 1.32 5.55
N ASP A 48 -20.76 1.42 4.44
CA ASP A 48 -21.79 0.43 4.11
C ASP A 48 -21.20 -0.92 3.71
N HIS A 49 -20.06 -0.92 2.99
CA HIS A 49 -19.35 -2.14 2.67
C HIS A 49 -18.70 -2.75 3.90
N GLN A 50 -18.15 -1.94 4.81
CA GLN A 50 -17.62 -2.39 6.10
C GLN A 50 -18.71 -3.03 6.97
N LYS A 51 -19.91 -2.43 7.05
CA LYS A 51 -21.07 -3.03 7.77
C LYS A 51 -21.48 -4.38 7.18
N ARG A 52 -21.52 -4.50 5.85
CA ARG A 52 -21.83 -5.77 5.17
C ARG A 52 -20.78 -6.85 5.44
N LEU A 53 -19.50 -6.45 5.52
CA LEU A 53 -18.40 -7.34 5.87
C LEU A 53 -18.57 -7.86 7.30
N ALA A 54 -18.79 -6.97 8.26
CA ALA A 54 -19.03 -7.30 9.67
C ALA A 54 -20.26 -8.20 9.85
N ALA A 55 -21.37 -7.94 9.14
CA ALA A 55 -22.57 -8.77 9.17
C ALA A 55 -22.33 -10.23 8.71
N ARG A 56 -21.25 -10.47 7.95
CA ARG A 56 -20.81 -11.82 7.55
C ARG A 56 -19.81 -12.45 8.52
N GLY A 57 -19.57 -11.82 9.68
CA GLY A 57 -18.59 -12.27 10.67
C GLY A 57 -17.14 -12.13 10.24
N LYS A 58 -16.85 -11.26 9.26
CA LYS A 58 -15.50 -11.04 8.75
C LYS A 58 -14.90 -9.77 9.31
N LEU A 59 -13.60 -9.81 9.60
CA LEU A 59 -12.83 -8.65 10.01
C LEU A 59 -12.43 -7.79 8.80
N PRO A 60 -12.30 -6.46 8.98
CA PRO A 60 -11.67 -5.58 8.01
C PRO A 60 -10.27 -6.08 7.62
N VAL A 61 -9.86 -5.83 6.38
CA VAL A 61 -8.59 -6.34 5.87
C VAL A 61 -7.38 -5.86 6.68
N ARG A 62 -7.37 -4.59 7.11
CA ARG A 62 -6.30 -4.03 7.94
C ARG A 62 -6.22 -4.75 9.30
N GLU A 63 -7.35 -4.96 9.94
CA GLU A 63 -7.40 -5.69 11.21
C GLU A 63 -6.89 -7.13 11.07
N ARG A 64 -7.21 -7.81 9.97
CA ARG A 64 -6.69 -9.15 9.68
C ARG A 64 -5.17 -9.14 9.51
N VAL A 65 -4.63 -8.13 8.83
CA VAL A 65 -3.18 -7.97 8.65
C VAL A 65 -2.50 -7.71 10.00
N PHE A 66 -3.02 -6.76 10.78
CA PHE A 66 -2.43 -6.43 12.09
C PHE A 66 -2.52 -7.58 13.09
N ASN A 67 -3.63 -8.35 13.08
CA ASN A 67 -3.75 -9.54 13.94
C ASN A 67 -2.81 -10.69 13.54
N PHE A 68 -2.28 -10.67 12.34
CA PHE A 68 -1.31 -11.65 11.86
C PHE A 68 0.12 -11.28 12.18
N LEU A 69 0.43 -10.00 12.27
CA LEU A 69 1.77 -9.51 12.59
C LEU A 69 2.09 -9.67 14.08
N ASP A 70 3.36 -9.70 14.39
CA ASP A 70 3.82 -9.71 15.76
C ASP A 70 3.35 -8.44 16.50
N PRO A 71 2.88 -8.55 17.76
CA PRO A 71 2.47 -7.39 18.54
C PRO A 71 3.58 -6.34 18.60
N ASP A 72 3.20 -5.06 18.50
CA ASP A 72 4.09 -3.90 18.56
C ASP A 72 5.19 -3.86 17.48
N SER A 73 5.10 -4.73 16.45
CA SER A 73 6.03 -4.69 15.34
C SER A 73 5.65 -3.62 14.31
N PRO A 74 6.63 -2.98 13.65
CA PRO A 74 6.33 -1.98 12.64
C PRO A 74 5.71 -2.61 11.38
N PHE A 75 4.80 -1.88 10.73
CA PHE A 75 4.29 -2.21 9.40
C PHE A 75 4.59 -1.06 8.45
N LEU A 76 5.40 -1.32 7.43
CA LEU A 76 5.72 -0.36 6.38
C LEU A 76 4.80 -0.60 5.18
N GLU A 77 3.70 0.13 5.09
CA GLU A 77 2.80 0.05 3.94
C GLU A 77 3.48 0.62 2.69
N ILE A 78 3.31 -0.05 1.56
CA ILE A 78 3.85 0.34 0.26
C ILE A 78 2.73 0.59 -0.75
N SER A 79 2.96 1.53 -1.66
CA SER A 79 2.03 1.88 -2.74
C SER A 79 0.62 2.27 -2.22
N GLY A 80 0.55 3.01 -1.11
CA GLY A 80 -0.72 3.48 -0.52
C GLY A 80 -1.54 4.32 -1.49
N LEU A 81 -0.90 5.08 -2.38
CA LEU A 81 -1.54 5.93 -3.39
C LEU A 81 -1.73 5.23 -4.76
N ALA A 82 -1.69 3.90 -4.82
CA ALA A 82 -1.91 3.19 -6.08
C ALA A 82 -3.30 3.54 -6.65
N GLY A 83 -3.35 3.91 -7.93
CA GLY A 83 -4.59 4.35 -8.59
C GLY A 83 -4.89 5.84 -8.47
N TYR A 84 -4.08 6.63 -7.76
CA TYR A 84 -4.25 8.09 -7.71
C TYR A 84 -4.34 8.72 -9.09
N LYS A 85 -5.27 9.67 -9.28
CA LYS A 85 -5.59 10.32 -10.57
C LYS A 85 -5.99 9.34 -11.67
N SER A 86 -6.66 8.25 -11.33
CA SER A 86 -7.22 7.29 -12.28
C SER A 86 -8.70 7.00 -12.00
N ASP A 87 -9.34 6.20 -12.85
CA ASP A 87 -10.74 5.75 -12.66
C ASP A 87 -10.88 4.63 -11.61
N TYR A 88 -9.80 4.31 -10.89
CA TYR A 88 -9.78 3.27 -9.86
C TYR A 88 -9.67 3.89 -8.47
N PRO A 89 -10.22 3.22 -7.45
CA PRO A 89 -10.08 3.67 -6.08
C PRO A 89 -8.62 3.83 -5.66
N VAL A 90 -8.33 4.88 -4.89
CA VAL A 90 -7.01 5.08 -4.28
C VAL A 90 -6.68 3.90 -3.35
N GLY A 91 -5.42 3.54 -3.28
CA GLY A 91 -4.96 2.33 -2.58
C GLY A 91 -5.02 1.05 -3.41
N GLY A 92 -5.68 1.09 -4.57
CA GLY A 92 -5.75 -0.04 -5.51
C GLY A 92 -6.55 -1.24 -4.98
N GLY A 93 -7.45 -1.06 -3.99
CA GLY A 93 -8.29 -2.13 -3.44
C GLY A 93 -7.50 -3.26 -2.77
N ALA A 94 -6.29 -2.98 -2.30
CA ALA A 94 -5.45 -3.94 -1.59
C ALA A 94 -4.46 -3.25 -0.67
N ILE A 95 -4.11 -3.90 0.43
CA ILE A 95 -3.02 -3.50 1.31
C ILE A 95 -1.77 -4.29 0.92
N ALA A 96 -0.63 -3.61 0.88
CA ALA A 96 0.66 -4.25 0.70
C ALA A 96 1.69 -3.58 1.60
N GLY A 97 2.56 -4.35 2.23
CA GLY A 97 3.57 -3.79 3.13
C GLY A 97 4.56 -4.82 3.63
N ILE A 98 5.58 -4.31 4.32
CA ILE A 98 6.57 -5.11 5.03
C ILE A 98 6.19 -5.11 6.51
N GLY A 99 6.07 -6.29 7.09
CA GLY A 99 5.80 -6.48 8.51
C GLY A 99 6.60 -7.63 9.08
N VAL A 100 6.47 -7.88 10.37
CA VAL A 100 7.16 -8.97 11.07
C VAL A 100 6.13 -9.99 11.53
N CYS A 101 6.36 -11.26 11.22
CA CYS A 101 5.55 -12.38 11.67
C CYS A 101 6.46 -13.47 12.25
N CYS A 102 6.24 -13.84 13.50
CA CYS A 102 7.07 -14.82 14.22
C CYS A 102 8.57 -14.47 14.19
N GLY A 103 8.91 -13.19 14.33
CA GLY A 103 10.27 -12.68 14.30
C GLY A 103 10.89 -12.62 12.89
N VAL A 104 10.14 -12.88 11.82
CA VAL A 104 10.63 -12.88 10.45
C VAL A 104 9.98 -11.73 9.66
N GLU A 105 10.81 -10.89 9.05
CA GLU A 105 10.32 -9.89 8.09
C GLU A 105 9.70 -10.58 6.88
N CYS A 106 8.52 -10.12 6.48
CA CYS A 106 7.80 -10.65 5.33
C CYS A 106 7.05 -9.56 4.59
N ILE A 107 6.82 -9.76 3.29
CA ILE A 107 5.86 -8.97 2.53
C ILE A 107 4.48 -9.55 2.74
N ILE A 108 3.53 -8.68 3.04
CA ILE A 108 2.11 -9.00 3.09
C ILE A 108 1.42 -8.31 1.93
N PHE A 109 0.54 -9.05 1.25
CA PHE A 109 -0.41 -8.50 0.30
C PHE A 109 -1.81 -9.03 0.65
N ALA A 110 -2.78 -8.14 0.80
CA ALA A 110 -4.14 -8.49 1.19
C ALA A 110 -5.17 -7.76 0.32
N ASN A 111 -6.07 -8.50 -0.32
CA ASN A 111 -7.19 -7.92 -1.04
C ASN A 111 -8.20 -7.32 -0.05
N ASP A 112 -8.72 -6.13 -0.36
CA ASP A 112 -9.82 -5.54 0.39
C ASP A 112 -11.17 -5.92 -0.25
N PRO A 113 -11.95 -6.83 0.36
CA PRO A 113 -13.24 -7.25 -0.19
C PRO A 113 -14.29 -6.13 -0.18
N THR A 114 -14.07 -5.04 0.53
CA THR A 114 -14.96 -3.88 0.52
C THR A 114 -14.82 -3.03 -0.73
N VAL A 115 -13.65 -3.12 -1.41
CA VAL A 115 -13.37 -2.40 -2.66
C VAL A 115 -13.54 -3.37 -3.83
N LEU A 116 -14.53 -3.13 -4.69
CA LEU A 116 -14.81 -3.96 -5.88
C LEU A 116 -14.87 -5.47 -5.58
N ALA A 117 -15.36 -5.86 -4.38
CA ALA A 117 -15.36 -7.24 -3.89
C ALA A 117 -13.97 -7.90 -3.92
N GLY A 118 -12.91 -7.15 -3.71
CA GLY A 118 -11.52 -7.61 -3.75
C GLY A 118 -11.00 -7.96 -5.15
N ALA A 119 -11.73 -7.58 -6.20
CA ALA A 119 -11.33 -7.92 -7.57
C ALA A 119 -9.98 -7.29 -7.93
N MET A 120 -9.15 -8.09 -8.61
CA MET A 120 -7.86 -7.65 -9.11
C MET A 120 -8.04 -6.82 -10.38
N HIS A 121 -7.66 -5.56 -10.34
CA HIS A 121 -7.64 -4.64 -11.46
C HIS A 121 -6.21 -4.14 -11.75
N TYR A 122 -6.03 -3.30 -12.75
CA TYR A 122 -4.71 -2.87 -13.23
C TYR A 122 -3.76 -2.41 -12.10
N TYR A 123 -4.21 -1.55 -11.19
CA TYR A 123 -3.34 -1.03 -10.11
C TYR A 123 -3.13 -2.02 -8.98
N SER A 124 -4.12 -2.85 -8.64
CA SER A 124 -3.92 -3.92 -7.65
C SER A 124 -2.93 -4.96 -8.17
N VAL A 125 -2.97 -5.29 -9.47
CA VAL A 125 -1.98 -6.17 -10.09
C VAL A 125 -0.58 -5.57 -10.06
N LYS A 126 -0.42 -4.29 -10.42
CA LYS A 126 0.88 -3.61 -10.31
C LYS A 126 1.42 -3.58 -8.87
N LYS A 127 0.55 -3.28 -7.90
CA LYS A 127 0.90 -3.30 -6.48
C LYS A 127 1.34 -4.70 -6.05
N TRP A 128 0.62 -5.73 -6.47
CA TRP A 128 0.94 -7.13 -6.22
C TRP A 128 2.30 -7.53 -6.82
N MET A 129 2.53 -7.24 -8.11
CA MET A 129 3.81 -7.52 -8.79
C MET A 129 4.97 -6.79 -8.12
N ARG A 130 4.80 -5.53 -7.73
CA ARG A 130 5.83 -4.77 -6.99
C ARG A 130 6.15 -5.43 -5.65
N SER A 131 5.14 -5.88 -4.92
CA SER A 131 5.30 -6.58 -3.64
C SER A 131 6.10 -7.87 -3.81
N MET A 132 5.79 -8.67 -4.84
CA MET A 132 6.53 -9.89 -5.13
C MET A 132 7.98 -9.60 -5.55
N ALA A 133 8.21 -8.55 -6.35
CA ALA A 133 9.56 -8.15 -6.73
C ALA A 133 10.41 -7.78 -5.49
N ILE A 134 9.84 -7.01 -4.54
CA ILE A 134 10.52 -6.67 -3.29
C ILE A 134 10.83 -7.93 -2.48
N ALA A 135 9.85 -8.83 -2.32
CA ALA A 135 10.04 -10.09 -1.59
C ALA A 135 11.21 -10.90 -2.15
N ARG A 136 11.26 -11.04 -3.48
CA ARG A 136 12.34 -11.75 -4.18
C ARG A 136 13.69 -11.04 -4.01
N ASP A 137 13.75 -9.74 -4.22
CA ASP A 137 15.00 -8.97 -4.21
C ASP A 137 15.57 -8.88 -2.77
N CYS A 138 14.70 -8.78 -1.77
CA CYS A 138 15.07 -8.79 -0.34
C CYS A 138 15.21 -10.23 0.22
N ARG A 139 14.80 -11.27 -0.51
CA ARG A 139 14.80 -12.68 -0.08
C ARG A 139 14.00 -12.91 1.21
N ILE A 140 12.86 -12.25 1.32
CA ILE A 140 11.92 -12.39 2.44
C ILE A 140 10.65 -13.10 1.97
N PRO A 141 9.91 -13.78 2.86
CA PRO A 141 8.66 -14.45 2.52
C PRO A 141 7.62 -13.49 1.94
N PHE A 142 6.83 -13.97 0.98
CA PHE A 142 5.64 -13.29 0.47
C PHE A 142 4.39 -14.02 0.98
N ILE A 143 3.53 -13.30 1.70
CA ILE A 143 2.30 -13.84 2.29
C ILE A 143 1.12 -13.10 1.69
N GLN A 144 0.15 -13.84 1.18
CA GLN A 144 -1.03 -13.28 0.55
C GLN A 144 -2.32 -13.71 1.27
N PHE A 145 -3.12 -12.73 1.68
CA PHE A 145 -4.50 -12.92 2.13
C PHE A 145 -5.43 -12.73 0.95
N VAL A 146 -5.87 -13.85 0.38
CA VAL A 146 -6.71 -13.83 -0.81
C VAL A 146 -8.18 -13.76 -0.42
N GLU A 147 -8.84 -12.67 -0.74
CA GLU A 147 -10.29 -12.55 -0.71
C GLU A 147 -10.71 -11.72 -1.93
N SER A 148 -10.96 -12.38 -3.05
CA SER A 148 -11.12 -11.74 -4.35
C SER A 148 -12.22 -12.37 -5.17
N ALA A 149 -13.01 -11.52 -5.85
CA ALA A 149 -13.98 -11.96 -6.86
C ALA A 149 -13.33 -12.33 -8.22
N GLY A 150 -11.99 -12.33 -8.30
CA GLY A 150 -11.24 -12.62 -9.52
C GLY A 150 -10.72 -11.36 -10.22
N GLY A 151 -10.55 -11.39 -11.53
CA GLY A 151 -10.12 -10.22 -12.30
C GLY A 151 -11.26 -9.27 -12.62
N ASP A 152 -11.03 -7.97 -12.53
CA ASP A 152 -11.98 -6.97 -13.03
C ASP A 152 -11.86 -6.86 -14.55
N LEU A 153 -12.83 -7.43 -15.26
CA LEU A 153 -12.89 -7.44 -16.72
C LEU A 153 -13.63 -6.24 -17.30
N ARG A 154 -14.13 -5.33 -16.48
CA ARG A 154 -14.84 -4.15 -16.97
C ARG A 154 -13.87 -3.22 -17.70
N PRO A 155 -14.26 -2.74 -18.91
CA PRO A 155 -13.42 -1.79 -19.63
C PRO A 155 -13.40 -0.45 -18.88
N ARG A 156 -12.26 -0.07 -18.37
CA ARG A 156 -11.99 1.23 -17.74
C ARG A 156 -10.82 1.89 -18.48
N GLY A 157 -11.12 2.63 -19.53
CA GLY A 157 -10.12 3.31 -20.34
C GLY A 157 -9.18 2.38 -21.14
N ALA A 158 -8.19 2.97 -21.81
CA ALA A 158 -7.23 2.25 -22.66
C ALA A 158 -6.30 1.27 -21.91
N MET A 159 -6.35 1.26 -20.56
CA MET A 159 -5.44 0.47 -19.73
C MET A 159 -5.98 -0.93 -19.36
N SER A 160 -7.26 -1.22 -19.64
CA SER A 160 -7.87 -2.52 -19.28
C SER A 160 -7.29 -3.70 -20.07
N ALA A 161 -6.88 -3.48 -21.31
CA ALA A 161 -6.25 -4.52 -22.15
C ALA A 161 -4.84 -4.90 -21.68
N GLY A 162 -4.12 -3.98 -21.03
CA GLY A 162 -2.76 -4.24 -20.50
C GLY A 162 -2.75 -5.08 -19.23
N ALA A 163 -3.80 -5.03 -18.40
CA ALA A 163 -3.83 -5.77 -17.12
C ALA A 163 -3.80 -7.29 -17.33
N MET A 164 -4.52 -7.79 -18.34
CA MET A 164 -4.52 -9.22 -18.68
C MET A 164 -3.17 -9.70 -19.23
N GLY A 165 -2.46 -8.87 -19.99
CA GLY A 165 -1.12 -9.17 -20.47
C GLY A 165 -0.10 -9.31 -19.35
N HIS A 166 -0.20 -8.50 -18.31
CA HIS A 166 0.69 -8.57 -17.15
C HIS A 166 0.47 -9.83 -16.28
N PHE A 167 -0.77 -10.35 -16.18
CA PHE A 167 -1.03 -11.63 -15.52
C PHE A 167 -0.33 -12.79 -16.24
N ALA A 168 -0.37 -12.80 -17.57
CA ALA A 168 0.29 -13.83 -18.37
C ALA A 168 1.83 -13.74 -18.31
N GLU A 169 2.37 -12.53 -18.15
CA GLU A 169 3.81 -12.29 -18.07
C GLU A 169 4.36 -12.61 -16.68
N SER A 170 3.63 -12.31 -15.60
CA SER A 170 4.03 -12.63 -14.23
C SER A 170 4.10 -14.15 -13.99
N GLY A 171 3.21 -14.93 -14.58
CA GLY A 171 3.25 -16.41 -14.51
C GLY A 171 4.45 -17.07 -15.21
N ARG A 172 5.24 -16.32 -15.99
CA ARG A 172 6.46 -16.82 -16.65
C ARG A 172 7.75 -16.50 -15.87
N GLN A 173 7.66 -15.73 -14.78
CA GLN A 173 8.81 -15.27 -13.99
C GLN A 173 9.06 -16.10 -12.72
N PHE A 174 8.28 -17.18 -12.51
CA PHE A 174 8.39 -18.12 -11.39
C PHE A 174 8.62 -19.54 -11.88
#